data_1daa8ff350467c6b1abbb0f8b68937e9
#
_entry.id   1daa8ff350467c6b1abbb0f8b68937e9
#
_cell.length_a   1.000
_cell.length_b   1.000
_cell.length_c   1.000
_cell.angle_alpha   90.00
_cell.angle_beta   90.00
_cell.angle_gamma   90.00
#
_symmetry.space_group_name_H-M   'P 1'
#
loop_
_entity.id
_entity.type
_entity.pdbx_description
1 polymer ?
#
loop_
_entity_poly.entity_id
_entity_poly.type
_entity_poly.pdbx_seq_one_letter_code
_entity_poly.pdbx_strand_id
1 'polypeptide(L)'
;MKSQIQVLLLFFIITVGYSQPKLSFDLGLGLYQPSLTGYDENEIFPIKNTLNRNLLFNWGVYYEFFYNARIGISTLTSIDSKDSKNFTLDNQSSADFSRRITYRFFPIETFFRWKPRIEINFTLMPIWGRSTISLETNPPQQLDDWKSFLTMFSDTEIGLSEMNATDNMVSNWYGYGSMLGFRFYLTSRMAFDLKSGFMNNTYDEKLWYLRGNKVTGPKMKIDGLPIFSLKILYGLR
;
A
#
# COMPACT_ATOMS: atom_id res chain seq x y z
N MET A 1 5.70 -43.89 2.76
CA MET A 1 4.96 -42.63 2.70
C MET A 1 4.06 -42.36 3.92
N LYS A 2 3.19 -43.25 4.34
CA LYS A 2 2.32 -43.02 5.52
C LYS A 2 3.09 -42.71 6.82
N SER A 3 4.19 -43.40 7.09
CA SER A 3 4.99 -43.19 8.31
C SER A 3 5.71 -41.82 8.35
N GLN A 4 6.15 -41.34 7.22
CA GLN A 4 6.80 -40.01 7.13
C GLN A 4 5.82 -38.85 7.37
N ILE A 5 4.57 -39.01 6.91
CA ILE A 5 3.50 -38.02 7.15
C ILE A 5 3.12 -38.04 8.64
N GLN A 6 3.09 -39.21 9.28
CA GLN A 6 2.81 -39.27 10.72
C GLN A 6 3.92 -38.65 11.57
N VAL A 7 5.18 -38.86 11.21
CA VAL A 7 6.33 -38.20 11.87
C VAL A 7 6.29 -36.71 11.68
N LEU A 8 5.95 -36.23 10.47
CA LEU A 8 5.81 -34.79 10.17
C LEU A 8 4.64 -34.16 10.97
N LEU A 9 3.51 -34.88 11.05
CA LEU A 9 2.35 -34.43 11.85
C LEU A 9 2.66 -34.44 13.35
N LEU A 10 3.41 -35.43 13.85
CA LEU A 10 3.84 -35.51 15.26
C LEU A 10 4.81 -34.35 15.58
N PHE A 11 5.75 -34.05 14.67
CA PHE A 11 6.66 -32.88 14.79
C PHE A 11 5.88 -31.58 14.81
N PHE A 12 4.84 -31.48 14.01
CA PHE A 12 3.97 -30.32 13.95
C PHE A 12 3.18 -30.12 15.26
N ILE A 13 2.66 -31.19 15.83
CA ILE A 13 1.90 -31.19 17.10
C ILE A 13 2.80 -30.82 18.28
N ILE A 14 4.03 -31.38 18.32
CA ILE A 14 4.99 -31.11 19.42
C ILE A 14 5.47 -29.65 19.40
N THR A 15 5.66 -29.05 18.20
CA THR A 15 6.08 -27.65 18.08
C THR A 15 4.98 -26.67 18.46
N VAL A 16 3.71 -27.00 18.23
CA VAL A 16 2.55 -26.16 18.62
C VAL A 16 2.38 -26.07 20.16
N GLY A 17 2.78 -27.12 20.91
CA GLY A 17 2.61 -27.16 22.35
C GLY A 17 3.54 -26.23 23.17
N TYR A 18 4.62 -25.69 22.56
CA TYR A 18 5.64 -24.91 23.27
C TYR A 18 5.67 -23.41 22.92
N SER A 19 4.92 -22.97 21.94
CA SER A 19 4.87 -21.57 21.54
C SER A 19 3.68 -20.87 22.20
N GLN A 20 3.96 -20.03 23.20
CA GLN A 20 2.93 -19.10 23.67
C GLN A 20 2.75 -18.02 22.57
N PRO A 21 1.51 -17.85 22.09
CA PRO A 21 1.25 -16.86 21.06
C PRO A 21 1.61 -15.46 21.55
N LYS A 22 2.47 -14.78 20.81
CA LYS A 22 2.88 -13.43 21.09
C LYS A 22 2.19 -12.50 20.10
N LEU A 23 1.43 -11.57 20.64
CA LEU A 23 0.86 -10.47 19.87
C LEU A 23 1.88 -9.33 19.84
N SER A 24 2.10 -8.72 18.69
CA SER A 24 2.95 -7.55 18.54
C SER A 24 2.30 -6.50 17.65
N PHE A 25 2.55 -5.23 18.01
CA PHE A 25 2.18 -4.07 17.21
C PHE A 25 3.43 -3.46 16.62
N ASP A 26 3.31 -2.97 15.39
CA ASP A 26 4.34 -2.15 14.80
C ASP A 26 3.80 -0.80 14.33
N LEU A 27 4.67 0.20 14.40
CA LEU A 27 4.48 1.52 13.83
C LEU A 27 5.75 1.90 13.09
N GLY A 28 5.62 2.52 11.94
CA GLY A 28 6.81 2.89 11.20
C GLY A 28 6.56 3.74 9.99
N LEU A 29 7.65 3.93 9.27
CA LEU A 29 7.69 4.68 8.03
C LEU A 29 8.20 3.77 6.93
N GLY A 30 7.65 3.93 5.73
CA GLY A 30 8.12 3.29 4.52
C GLY A 30 8.50 4.31 3.47
N LEU A 31 9.48 3.97 2.66
CA LEU A 31 9.81 4.69 1.43
C LEU A 31 9.42 3.81 0.24
N TYR A 32 8.76 4.42 -0.71
CA TYR A 32 8.20 3.74 -1.85
C TYR A 32 8.17 4.70 -3.06
N GLN A 33 8.65 4.26 -4.19
CA GLN A 33 8.70 5.07 -5.41
C GLN A 33 7.92 4.39 -6.54
N PRO A 34 6.62 4.65 -6.70
CA PRO A 34 5.91 4.22 -7.89
C PRO A 34 6.39 5.05 -9.09
N SER A 35 6.56 4.41 -10.23
CA SER A 35 6.79 5.12 -11.49
C SER A 35 5.46 5.34 -12.20
N LEU A 36 5.24 6.55 -12.70
CA LEU A 36 4.17 6.84 -13.65
C LEU A 36 4.70 6.59 -15.05
N THR A 37 3.99 5.79 -15.82
CA THR A 37 4.30 5.54 -17.23
C THR A 37 3.20 6.13 -18.10
N GLY A 38 3.59 6.65 -19.26
CA GLY A 38 2.63 7.11 -20.26
C GLY A 38 2.27 8.58 -20.20
N TYR A 39 3.00 9.37 -19.42
CA TYR A 39 2.93 10.83 -19.50
C TYR A 39 4.17 11.35 -20.20
N ASP A 40 3.99 12.09 -21.28
CA ASP A 40 5.07 12.85 -21.90
C ASP A 40 5.59 13.90 -20.93
N GLU A 41 6.90 14.18 -20.99
CA GLU A 41 7.55 15.12 -20.06
C GLU A 41 6.98 16.54 -20.14
N ASN A 42 6.28 16.86 -21.21
CA ASN A 42 5.68 18.15 -21.52
C ASN A 42 4.20 18.25 -21.13
N GLU A 43 3.56 17.18 -20.71
CA GLU A 43 2.15 17.26 -20.29
C GLU A 43 2.03 17.73 -18.83
N ILE A 44 1.10 18.66 -18.65
CA ILE A 44 0.82 19.48 -17.47
C ILE A 44 0.29 18.66 -16.28
N PHE A 45 0.70 17.41 -16.12
CA PHE A 45 0.17 16.60 -15.04
C PHE A 45 1.09 16.66 -13.81
N PRO A 46 0.67 17.32 -12.70
CA PRO A 46 1.51 17.54 -11.52
C PRO A 46 1.84 16.26 -10.73
N ILE A 47 1.30 15.12 -11.12
CA ILE A 47 1.48 13.82 -10.42
C ILE A 47 2.92 13.29 -10.51
N LYS A 48 3.67 13.66 -11.54
CA LYS A 48 5.01 13.09 -11.84
C LYS A 48 6.03 13.28 -10.71
N ASN A 49 5.98 14.41 -10.00
CA ASN A 49 6.96 14.75 -8.97
C ASN A 49 6.56 14.37 -7.54
N THR A 50 5.27 14.19 -7.28
CA THR A 50 4.74 13.90 -5.95
C THR A 50 4.82 12.43 -5.59
N LEU A 51 4.78 11.55 -6.58
CA LEU A 51 4.86 10.09 -6.38
C LEU A 51 6.27 9.59 -6.10
N ASN A 52 7.28 10.26 -6.60
CA ASN A 52 8.67 9.79 -6.51
C ASN A 52 9.30 9.91 -5.11
N ARG A 53 8.61 10.50 -4.13
CA ARG A 53 9.16 10.74 -2.78
C ARG A 53 8.14 10.54 -1.66
N ASN A 54 7.13 9.70 -1.86
CA ASN A 54 6.10 9.52 -0.83
C ASN A 54 6.66 8.82 0.40
N LEU A 55 6.67 9.54 1.50
CA LEU A 55 6.80 8.96 2.81
C LEU A 55 5.48 8.26 3.13
N LEU A 56 5.55 6.99 3.50
CA LEU A 56 4.41 6.17 3.81
C LEU A 56 4.37 5.89 5.30
N PHE A 57 3.22 6.10 5.90
CA PHE A 57 2.98 5.68 7.27
C PHE A 57 2.55 4.22 7.30
N ASN A 58 3.19 3.45 8.15
CA ASN A 58 2.93 2.02 8.34
C ASN A 58 2.50 1.74 9.77
N TRP A 59 1.47 0.90 9.92
CA TRP A 59 1.15 0.25 11.18
C TRP A 59 0.72 -1.19 10.92
N GLY A 60 0.91 -2.05 11.90
CA GLY A 60 0.54 -3.45 11.77
C GLY A 60 0.37 -4.15 13.10
N VAL A 61 -0.28 -5.30 13.02
CA VAL A 61 -0.50 -6.23 14.13
C VAL A 61 -0.08 -7.61 13.66
N TYR A 62 0.73 -8.29 14.45
CA TYR A 62 1.26 -9.62 14.15
C TYR A 62 0.99 -10.57 15.28
N TYR A 63 0.73 -11.82 14.92
CA TYR A 63 0.52 -12.93 15.82
C TYR A 63 1.52 -14.04 15.51
N GLU A 64 2.35 -14.41 16.48
CA GLU A 64 3.30 -15.51 16.38
C GLU A 64 2.59 -16.82 16.69
N PHE A 65 2.26 -17.57 15.65
CA PHE A 65 1.49 -18.82 15.77
C PHE A 65 2.39 -20.06 15.82
N PHE A 66 3.64 -19.96 15.33
CA PHE A 66 4.69 -20.94 15.48
C PHE A 66 5.95 -20.29 16.05
N TYR A 67 6.87 -21.15 16.54
CA TYR A 67 8.15 -20.72 17.10
C TYR A 67 8.97 -19.77 16.21
N ASN A 68 8.78 -19.86 14.89
CA ASN A 68 9.53 -19.08 13.90
C ASN A 68 8.64 -18.50 12.77
N ALA A 69 7.33 -18.40 13.02
CA ALA A 69 6.41 -17.89 12.03
C ALA A 69 5.35 -16.98 12.64
N ARG A 70 5.05 -15.88 11.94
CA ARG A 70 4.04 -14.90 12.28
C ARG A 70 3.11 -14.66 11.09
N ILE A 71 1.87 -14.36 11.41
CA ILE A 71 0.91 -13.79 10.46
C ILE A 71 0.47 -12.43 10.98
N GLY A 72 0.01 -11.58 10.09
CA GLY A 72 -0.41 -10.26 10.53
C GLY A 72 -1.31 -9.55 9.52
N ILE A 73 -1.71 -8.36 9.95
CA ILE A 73 -2.35 -7.36 9.10
C ILE A 73 -1.53 -6.09 9.26
N SER A 74 -1.16 -5.48 8.14
CA SER A 74 -0.40 -4.24 8.14
C SER A 74 -0.94 -3.30 7.06
N THR A 75 -0.85 -2.01 7.30
CA THR A 75 -1.24 -1.00 6.31
C THR A 75 -0.06 -0.07 6.03
N LEU A 76 0.02 0.36 4.78
CA LEU A 76 0.97 1.35 4.32
C LEU A 76 0.17 2.43 3.57
N THR A 77 0.12 3.62 4.11
CA THR A 77 -0.67 4.72 3.55
C THR A 77 0.23 5.89 3.19
N SER A 78 0.08 6.40 1.98
CA SER A 78 0.74 7.63 1.58
C SER A 78 0.20 8.80 2.41
N ILE A 79 1.13 9.63 2.90
CA ILE A 79 0.79 10.92 3.50
C ILE A 79 0.86 11.90 2.34
N ASP A 80 -0.29 12.12 1.70
CA ASP A 80 -0.34 13.17 0.68
C ASP A 80 -0.25 14.51 1.39
N SER A 81 0.92 15.13 1.34
CA SER A 81 0.95 16.58 1.45
C SER A 81 0.15 17.10 0.25
N LYS A 82 -0.80 17.99 0.49
CA LYS A 82 -1.49 18.72 -0.57
C LYS A 82 -0.43 19.41 -1.44
N ASP A 83 0.06 18.71 -2.46
CA ASP A 83 0.76 19.36 -3.55
C ASP A 83 -0.31 19.96 -4.46
N SER A 84 -0.94 20.99 -3.93
CA SER A 84 -1.80 21.87 -4.70
C SER A 84 -0.93 22.61 -5.71
N LYS A 85 -0.68 21.99 -6.83
CA LYS A 85 -0.34 22.76 -8.01
C LYS A 85 -1.66 23.09 -8.67
N ASN A 86 -2.07 24.37 -8.53
CA ASN A 86 -3.18 24.90 -9.28
C ASN A 86 -2.99 24.53 -10.74
N PHE A 87 -3.83 23.69 -11.28
CA PHE A 87 -3.90 23.41 -12.71
C PHE A 87 -5.24 23.92 -13.24
N THR A 88 -5.24 24.28 -14.50
CA THR A 88 -6.46 24.77 -15.14
C THR A 88 -7.08 23.64 -15.93
N LEU A 89 -8.35 23.36 -15.67
CA LEU A 89 -9.15 22.46 -16.46
C LEU A 89 -9.53 23.10 -17.81
N ASP A 90 -9.94 22.30 -18.78
CA ASP A 90 -10.35 22.77 -20.09
C ASP A 90 -11.51 23.80 -20.03
N ASN A 91 -12.35 23.71 -19.01
CA ASN A 91 -13.41 24.66 -18.70
C ASN A 91 -12.92 25.94 -18.01
N GLN A 92 -11.60 26.17 -17.91
CA GLN A 92 -10.94 27.30 -17.27
C GLN A 92 -11.09 27.35 -15.72
N SER A 93 -11.65 26.33 -15.08
CA SER A 93 -11.68 26.24 -13.62
C SER A 93 -10.28 25.95 -13.08
N SER A 94 -9.89 26.63 -11.99
CA SER A 94 -8.69 26.27 -11.23
C SER A 94 -9.01 25.05 -10.37
N ALA A 95 -8.20 24.01 -10.47
CA ALA A 95 -8.41 22.78 -9.76
C ALA A 95 -7.15 22.34 -9.00
N ASP A 96 -7.38 21.78 -7.83
CA ASP A 96 -6.42 21.02 -7.04
C ASP A 96 -6.91 19.59 -6.91
N PHE A 97 -6.04 18.63 -6.97
CA PHE A 97 -6.43 17.28 -6.64
C PHE A 97 -5.51 16.67 -5.59
N SER A 98 -6.07 15.82 -4.78
CA SER A 98 -5.33 15.01 -3.83
C SER A 98 -5.48 13.54 -4.19
N ARG A 99 -4.40 12.79 -4.05
CA ARG A 99 -4.42 11.36 -4.24
C ARG A 99 -3.87 10.66 -3.01
N ARG A 100 -4.62 9.67 -2.54
CA ARG A 100 -4.21 8.80 -1.45
C ARG A 100 -4.12 7.36 -1.94
N ILE A 101 -2.99 6.72 -1.70
CA ILE A 101 -2.82 5.28 -1.93
C ILE A 101 -2.68 4.61 -0.56
N THR A 102 -3.46 3.56 -0.36
CA THR A 102 -3.40 2.71 0.84
C THR A 102 -3.18 1.27 0.41
N TYR A 103 -2.14 0.65 0.91
CA TYR A 103 -1.89 -0.78 0.77
C TYR A 103 -2.25 -1.48 2.07
N ARG A 104 -3.02 -2.54 1.97
CA ARG A 104 -3.30 -3.47 3.06
C ARG A 104 -2.55 -4.75 2.78
N PHE A 105 -1.67 -5.11 3.67
CA PHE A 105 -0.85 -6.31 3.59
C PHE A 105 -1.37 -7.36 4.55
N PHE A 106 -1.27 -8.61 4.12
CA PHE A 106 -1.53 -9.79 4.95
C PHE A 106 -0.21 -10.58 5.08
N PRO A 107 0.76 -10.06 5.85
CA PRO A 107 2.09 -10.65 5.92
C PRO A 107 2.08 -12.03 6.57
N ILE A 108 2.78 -12.94 5.93
CA ILE A 108 3.21 -14.23 6.47
C ILE A 108 4.72 -14.12 6.59
N GLU A 109 5.21 -14.11 7.82
CA GLU A 109 6.61 -13.86 8.13
C GLU A 109 7.22 -15.09 8.77
N THR A 110 8.36 -15.54 8.23
CA THR A 110 9.23 -16.52 8.90
C THR A 110 10.47 -15.80 9.38
N PHE A 111 11.07 -16.29 10.49
CA PHE A 111 12.23 -15.64 11.04
C PHE A 111 13.22 -16.63 11.64
N PHE A 112 14.47 -16.20 11.67
CA PHE A 112 15.57 -16.92 12.28
C PHE A 112 16.29 -15.99 13.27
N ARG A 113 16.46 -16.43 14.52
CA ARG A 113 17.24 -15.69 15.52
C ARG A 113 18.70 -16.06 15.44
N TRP A 114 19.49 -15.18 14.80
CA TRP A 114 20.93 -15.38 14.71
C TRP A 114 21.63 -15.14 16.06
N LYS A 115 21.17 -14.15 16.84
CA LYS A 115 21.63 -13.82 18.19
C LYS A 115 20.44 -13.48 19.08
N PRO A 116 20.59 -13.43 20.41
CA PRO A 116 19.48 -13.13 21.30
C PRO A 116 18.76 -11.80 20.98
N ARG A 117 19.48 -10.86 20.33
CA ARG A 117 18.94 -9.54 19.97
C ARG A 117 18.77 -9.32 18.48
N ILE A 118 19.16 -10.27 17.64
CA ILE A 118 19.13 -10.11 16.19
C ILE A 118 18.32 -11.22 15.58
N GLU A 119 17.31 -10.83 14.81
CA GLU A 119 16.44 -11.72 14.06
C GLU A 119 16.50 -11.32 12.58
N ILE A 120 16.65 -12.30 11.72
CA ILE A 120 16.51 -12.16 10.28
C ILE A 120 15.12 -12.68 9.94
N ASN A 121 14.35 -11.90 9.21
CA ASN A 121 13.00 -12.27 8.84
C ASN A 121 12.79 -12.19 7.32
N PHE A 122 11.95 -13.10 6.83
CA PHE A 122 11.48 -13.12 5.47
C PHE A 122 9.95 -13.05 5.48
N THR A 123 9.41 -12.13 4.74
CA THR A 123 7.97 -11.85 4.70
C THR A 123 7.45 -12.05 3.28
N LEU A 124 6.40 -12.85 3.15
CA LEU A 124 5.53 -12.89 1.98
C LEU A 124 4.23 -12.18 2.32
N MET A 125 3.69 -11.40 1.39
CA MET A 125 2.50 -10.62 1.68
C MET A 125 1.59 -10.50 0.46
N PRO A 126 0.39 -11.09 0.49
CA PRO A 126 -0.71 -10.65 -0.34
C PRO A 126 -1.02 -9.18 -0.06
N ILE A 127 -1.39 -8.45 -1.11
CA ILE A 127 -1.59 -7.00 -1.08
C ILE A 127 -2.98 -6.68 -1.62
N TRP A 128 -3.67 -5.80 -0.91
CA TRP A 128 -4.84 -5.12 -1.43
C TRP A 128 -4.56 -3.62 -1.46
N GLY A 129 -4.40 -3.10 -2.67
CA GLY A 129 -4.21 -1.68 -2.94
C GLY A 129 -5.53 -0.96 -3.15
N ARG A 130 -5.61 0.27 -2.66
CA ARG A 130 -6.69 1.20 -2.93
C ARG A 130 -6.12 2.59 -3.17
N SER A 131 -6.55 3.20 -4.27
CA SER A 131 -6.27 4.61 -4.51
C SER A 131 -7.57 5.42 -4.51
N THR A 132 -7.49 6.61 -4.00
CA THR A 132 -8.59 7.58 -4.00
C THR A 132 -8.07 8.89 -4.55
N ILE A 133 -8.77 9.47 -5.50
CA ILE A 133 -8.52 10.82 -6.04
C ILE A 133 -9.69 11.69 -5.67
N SER A 134 -9.40 12.80 -5.01
CA SER A 134 -10.35 13.87 -4.68
C SER A 134 -10.00 15.09 -5.49
N LEU A 135 -10.96 15.72 -6.11
CA LEU A 135 -10.81 16.94 -6.88
C LEU A 135 -11.39 18.09 -6.06
N GLU A 136 -10.63 19.17 -5.89
CA GLU A 136 -11.07 20.41 -5.27
C GLU A 136 -10.98 21.52 -6.33
N THR A 137 -12.10 22.17 -6.66
CA THR A 137 -12.15 23.24 -7.67
C THR A 137 -12.63 24.55 -7.07
N ASN A 138 -12.22 25.65 -7.66
CA ASN A 138 -12.69 26.98 -7.30
C ASN A 138 -13.24 27.73 -8.55
N PRO A 139 -14.55 27.99 -8.61
CA PRO A 139 -15.60 27.69 -7.61
C PRO A 139 -15.81 26.21 -7.35
N PRO A 140 -16.52 25.83 -6.25
CA PRO A 140 -16.70 24.44 -5.87
C PRO A 140 -17.34 23.62 -6.96
N GLN A 141 -16.88 22.40 -7.06
CA GLN A 141 -17.11 21.37 -8.06
C GLN A 141 -18.46 21.37 -8.71
N GLN A 142 -18.38 21.30 -10.01
CA GLN A 142 -19.52 21.01 -10.85
C GLN A 142 -19.24 19.72 -11.65
N LEU A 143 -20.28 19.16 -12.21
CA LEU A 143 -20.20 17.99 -13.08
C LEU A 143 -19.17 18.22 -14.22
N ASP A 144 -19.11 19.43 -14.75
CA ASP A 144 -18.23 19.81 -15.85
C ASP A 144 -16.74 19.77 -15.44
N ASP A 145 -16.41 20.06 -14.17
CA ASP A 145 -15.04 19.96 -13.68
C ASP A 145 -14.55 18.50 -13.67
N TRP A 146 -15.40 17.58 -13.22
CA TRP A 146 -15.07 16.16 -13.28
C TRP A 146 -15.02 15.61 -14.71
N LYS A 147 -15.91 16.05 -15.59
CA LYS A 147 -15.86 15.68 -17.01
C LYS A 147 -14.54 16.15 -17.63
N SER A 148 -14.20 17.42 -17.41
CA SER A 148 -12.94 18.00 -17.88
C SER A 148 -11.71 17.30 -17.30
N PHE A 149 -11.72 16.91 -16.02
CA PHE A 149 -10.64 16.15 -15.40
C PHE A 149 -10.50 14.75 -16.01
N LEU A 150 -11.60 14.08 -16.29
CA LEU A 150 -11.59 12.71 -16.83
C LEU A 150 -11.20 12.64 -18.31
N THR A 151 -11.47 13.70 -19.10
CA THR A 151 -11.00 13.78 -20.50
C THR A 151 -9.48 13.75 -20.60
N MET A 152 -8.75 14.16 -19.54
CA MET A 152 -7.29 14.03 -19.49
C MET A 152 -6.79 12.58 -19.53
N PHE A 153 -7.62 11.61 -19.18
CA PHE A 153 -7.25 10.18 -19.16
C PHE A 153 -7.90 9.36 -20.26
N SER A 154 -8.97 9.87 -20.89
CA SER A 154 -9.74 9.15 -21.89
C SER A 154 -10.46 10.10 -22.80
N ASP A 155 -10.42 9.84 -24.11
CA ASP A 155 -11.18 10.60 -25.12
C ASP A 155 -12.68 10.26 -25.14
N THR A 156 -13.15 9.42 -24.21
CA THR A 156 -14.53 8.93 -24.21
C THR A 156 -15.42 9.84 -23.37
N GLU A 157 -16.55 10.28 -23.93
CA GLU A 157 -17.59 10.95 -23.16
C GLU A 157 -18.11 10.05 -22.03
N ILE A 158 -18.10 10.58 -20.82
CA ILE A 158 -18.51 9.84 -19.63
C ILE A 158 -19.94 10.24 -19.30
N GLY A 159 -20.83 9.26 -19.28
CA GLY A 159 -22.26 9.45 -18.99
C GLY A 159 -22.56 9.75 -17.50
N LEU A 160 -21.88 10.74 -16.93
CA LEU A 160 -22.16 11.23 -15.58
C LEU A 160 -23.32 12.21 -15.62
N SER A 161 -24.32 12.00 -14.81
CA SER A 161 -25.53 12.84 -14.76
C SER A 161 -25.55 13.83 -13.60
N GLU A 162 -24.90 13.50 -12.48
CA GLU A 162 -24.90 14.33 -11.27
C GLU A 162 -23.60 14.13 -10.47
N MET A 163 -23.11 15.17 -9.81
CA MET A 163 -21.92 15.15 -8.95
C MET A 163 -22.13 15.95 -7.68
N ASN A 164 -21.50 15.48 -6.59
CA ASN A 164 -21.44 16.20 -5.31
C ASN A 164 -20.00 16.60 -5.02
N ALA A 165 -19.82 17.67 -4.25
CA ALA A 165 -18.50 18.20 -3.87
C ALA A 165 -17.61 17.19 -3.10
N THR A 166 -18.17 16.14 -2.54
CA THR A 166 -17.47 15.10 -1.79
C THR A 166 -17.20 13.83 -2.61
N ASP A 167 -17.56 13.83 -3.88
CA ASP A 167 -17.36 12.65 -4.73
C ASP A 167 -15.87 12.43 -4.99
N ASN A 168 -15.49 11.17 -4.93
CA ASN A 168 -14.12 10.74 -5.09
C ASN A 168 -14.05 9.62 -6.13
N MET A 169 -12.99 9.65 -6.90
CA MET A 169 -12.63 8.57 -7.80
C MET A 169 -11.85 7.50 -7.04
N VAL A 170 -12.24 6.24 -7.15
CA VAL A 170 -11.65 5.14 -6.38
C VAL A 170 -11.25 4.00 -7.30
N SER A 171 -10.08 3.44 -7.09
CA SER A 171 -9.63 2.19 -7.69
C SER A 171 -9.12 1.22 -6.65
N ASN A 172 -9.35 -0.08 -6.88
CA ASN A 172 -8.84 -1.15 -6.04
C ASN A 172 -8.12 -2.17 -6.93
N TRP A 173 -7.04 -2.74 -6.41
CA TRP A 173 -6.28 -3.79 -7.09
C TRP A 173 -5.68 -4.76 -6.08
N TYR A 174 -5.22 -5.89 -6.59
CA TYR A 174 -4.53 -6.90 -5.80
C TYR A 174 -3.07 -6.98 -6.22
N GLY A 175 -2.27 -7.56 -5.35
CA GLY A 175 -0.87 -7.78 -5.61
C GLY A 175 -0.26 -8.75 -4.61
N TYR A 176 1.02 -8.91 -4.74
CA TYR A 176 1.84 -9.66 -3.79
C TYR A 176 3.21 -8.98 -3.66
N GLY A 177 3.86 -9.25 -2.54
CA GLY A 177 5.21 -8.76 -2.30
C GLY A 177 6.01 -9.70 -1.45
N SER A 178 7.30 -9.47 -1.41
CA SER A 178 8.19 -10.11 -0.47
C SER A 178 9.20 -9.13 0.09
N MET A 179 9.57 -9.33 1.35
CA MET A 179 10.56 -8.50 2.03
C MET A 179 11.53 -9.37 2.81
N LEU A 180 12.79 -8.97 2.82
CA LEU A 180 13.81 -9.45 3.72
C LEU A 180 14.09 -8.37 4.76
N GLY A 181 14.22 -8.75 6.02
CA GLY A 181 14.41 -7.78 7.10
C GLY A 181 15.33 -8.25 8.20
N PHE A 182 15.77 -7.25 8.96
CA PHE A 182 16.54 -7.42 10.17
C PHE A 182 15.78 -6.77 11.33
N ARG A 183 15.53 -7.54 12.38
CA ARG A 183 14.91 -7.06 13.59
C ARG A 183 15.93 -7.05 14.73
N PHE A 184 16.07 -5.90 15.34
CA PHE A 184 16.98 -5.69 16.46
C PHE A 184 16.19 -5.41 17.75
N TYR A 185 16.29 -6.31 18.72
CA TYR A 185 15.61 -6.21 20.00
C TYR A 185 16.37 -5.30 20.98
N LEU A 186 15.77 -4.18 21.33
CA LEU A 186 16.26 -3.28 22.39
C LEU A 186 15.99 -3.87 23.76
N THR A 187 14.79 -4.41 23.93
CA THR A 187 14.33 -5.07 25.15
C THR A 187 13.61 -6.36 24.79
N SER A 188 13.14 -7.11 25.78
CA SER A 188 12.30 -8.30 25.54
C SER A 188 10.97 -7.98 24.84
N ARG A 189 10.54 -6.71 24.81
CA ARG A 189 9.26 -6.28 24.23
C ARG A 189 9.39 -5.29 23.08
N MET A 190 10.51 -4.56 23.00
CA MET A 190 10.70 -3.53 21.98
C MET A 190 11.78 -3.93 21.00
N ALA A 191 11.52 -3.69 19.73
CA ALA A 191 12.47 -3.93 18.65
C ALA A 191 12.38 -2.87 17.56
N PHE A 192 13.47 -2.67 16.85
CA PHE A 192 13.49 -2.03 15.53
C PHE A 192 13.45 -3.10 14.45
N ASP A 193 12.69 -2.87 13.41
CA ASP A 193 12.59 -3.75 12.24
C ASP A 193 12.89 -2.94 10.97
N LEU A 194 13.93 -3.33 10.27
CA LEU A 194 14.32 -2.75 8.98
C LEU A 194 14.07 -3.79 7.91
N LYS A 195 13.22 -3.48 6.95
CA LYS A 195 12.88 -4.36 5.83
C LYS A 195 13.08 -3.68 4.49
N SER A 196 13.49 -4.49 3.52
CA SER A 196 13.54 -4.11 2.12
C SER A 196 12.98 -5.23 1.27
N GLY A 197 12.35 -4.87 0.18
CA GLY A 197 11.75 -5.84 -0.72
C GLY A 197 11.10 -5.23 -1.93
N PHE A 198 10.25 -6.00 -2.57
CA PHE A 198 9.51 -5.58 -3.75
C PHE A 198 8.03 -5.95 -3.62
N MET A 199 7.21 -5.30 -4.42
CA MET A 199 5.82 -5.69 -4.64
C MET A 199 5.51 -5.69 -6.13
N ASN A 200 4.55 -6.53 -6.49
CA ASN A 200 3.98 -6.63 -7.81
C ASN A 200 2.46 -6.48 -7.68
N ASN A 201 1.85 -5.64 -8.49
CA ASN A 201 0.45 -5.27 -8.41
C ASN A 201 -0.25 -5.40 -9.75
N THR A 202 -1.54 -5.75 -9.71
CA THR A 202 -2.41 -5.86 -10.89
C THR A 202 -3.21 -4.58 -11.07
N TYR A 203 -2.55 -3.43 -11.04
CA TYR A 203 -3.22 -2.16 -11.27
C TYR A 203 -3.65 -2.04 -12.75
N ASP A 204 -4.89 -1.56 -12.97
CA ASP A 204 -5.42 -1.27 -14.28
C ASP A 204 -6.08 0.12 -14.26
N GLU A 205 -5.63 1.00 -15.15
CA GLU A 205 -6.17 2.35 -15.32
C GLU A 205 -7.65 2.39 -15.65
N LYS A 206 -8.18 1.31 -16.24
CA LYS A 206 -9.59 1.18 -16.61
C LYS A 206 -10.50 0.74 -15.46
N LEU A 207 -9.94 0.49 -14.28
CA LEU A 207 -10.66 0.01 -13.08
C LEU A 207 -10.83 1.10 -12.03
N TRP A 208 -11.12 2.31 -12.47
CA TRP A 208 -11.57 3.37 -11.59
C TRP A 208 -13.08 3.51 -11.59
N TYR A 209 -13.60 3.98 -10.47
CA TYR A 209 -15.03 4.18 -10.27
C TYR A 209 -15.27 5.56 -9.68
N LEU A 210 -16.21 6.29 -10.24
CA LEU A 210 -16.73 7.55 -9.77
C LEU A 210 -18.25 7.42 -9.62
N ARG A 211 -18.76 7.53 -8.39
CA ARG A 211 -20.20 7.28 -8.08
C ARG A 211 -20.75 5.96 -8.63
N GLY A 212 -19.93 4.92 -8.65
CA GLY A 212 -20.30 3.61 -9.18
C GLY A 212 -20.17 3.47 -10.69
N ASN A 213 -19.95 4.54 -11.45
CA ASN A 213 -19.66 4.48 -12.86
C ASN A 213 -18.18 4.15 -13.09
N LYS A 214 -17.92 3.25 -14.04
CA LYS A 214 -16.56 2.89 -14.42
C LYS A 214 -15.95 4.01 -15.25
N VAL A 215 -14.75 4.46 -14.88
CA VAL A 215 -14.02 5.54 -15.54
C VAL A 215 -12.56 5.12 -15.76
N THR A 216 -11.87 5.81 -16.65
CA THR A 216 -10.43 5.64 -16.84
C THR A 216 -9.68 6.62 -15.92
N GLY A 217 -8.66 6.15 -15.25
CA GLY A 217 -7.81 6.96 -14.38
C GLY A 217 -6.37 7.04 -14.88
N PRO A 218 -5.46 7.58 -14.04
CA PRO A 218 -4.07 7.79 -14.42
C PRO A 218 -3.34 6.47 -14.68
N LYS A 219 -2.44 6.47 -15.66
CA LYS A 219 -1.52 5.36 -15.91
C LYS A 219 -0.45 5.33 -14.82
N MET A 220 -0.40 4.27 -14.04
CA MET A 220 0.60 4.08 -12.99
C MET A 220 1.28 2.72 -13.15
N LYS A 221 2.59 2.71 -13.13
CA LYS A 221 3.36 1.47 -12.97
C LYS A 221 3.77 1.34 -11.51
N ILE A 222 3.16 0.38 -10.81
CA ILE A 222 3.34 0.17 -9.37
C ILE A 222 4.18 -1.10 -9.12
N ASP A 223 4.74 -1.69 -10.15
CA ASP A 223 5.44 -2.97 -10.09
C ASP A 223 6.95 -2.84 -9.87
N GLY A 224 7.52 -3.84 -9.24
CA GLY A 224 8.95 -4.03 -9.13
C GLY A 224 9.69 -2.99 -8.30
N LEU A 225 8.98 -2.30 -7.42
CA LEU A 225 9.54 -1.19 -6.66
C LEU A 225 10.24 -1.66 -5.41
N PRO A 226 11.44 -1.13 -5.10
CA PRO A 226 12.03 -1.35 -3.81
C PRO A 226 11.20 -0.66 -2.74
N ILE A 227 10.72 -1.44 -1.78
CA ILE A 227 10.09 -0.93 -0.57
C ILE A 227 11.13 -0.95 0.52
N PHE A 228 11.30 0.16 1.21
CA PHE A 228 12.07 0.24 2.44
C PHE A 228 11.13 0.58 3.58
N SER A 229 11.24 -0.15 4.68
CA SER A 229 10.40 0.05 5.84
C SER A 229 11.25 0.01 7.11
N LEU A 230 11.11 1.04 7.93
CA LEU A 230 11.68 1.11 9.26
C LEU A 230 10.54 1.18 10.27
N LYS A 231 10.50 0.24 11.20
CA LYS A 231 9.41 0.10 12.17
C LYS A 231 9.94 -0.04 13.59
N ILE A 232 9.14 0.42 14.53
CA ILE A 232 9.27 0.12 15.95
C ILE A 232 8.19 -0.89 16.30
N LEU A 233 8.58 -1.98 16.93
CA LEU A 233 7.67 -3.02 17.38
C LEU A 233 7.56 -3.01 18.89
N TYR A 234 6.34 -3.31 19.36
CA TYR A 234 6.05 -3.58 20.76
C TYR A 234 5.29 -4.90 20.89
N GLY A 235 5.89 -5.85 21.62
CA GLY A 235 5.30 -7.17 21.87
C GLY A 235 4.45 -7.18 23.16
N LEU A 236 3.24 -7.70 23.04
CA LEU A 236 2.38 -8.07 24.16
C LEU A 236 2.61 -9.55 24.48
N ARG A 237 2.63 -9.86 25.77
CA ARG A 237 2.70 -11.24 26.28
C ARG A 237 1.31 -11.73 26.62
#